data_66eee8523e413e59e68804368f429133
#
_entry.id   66eee8523e413e59e68804368f429133
#
_cell.length_a   1.000
_cell.length_b   1.000
_cell.length_c   1.000
_cell.angle_alpha   90.00
_cell.angle_beta   90.00
_cell.angle_gamma   90.00
#
_symmetry.space_group_name_H-M   'P 1'
#
loop_
_entity.id
_entity.type
_entity.pdbx_description
1 polymer ?
#
loop_
_entity_poly.entity_id
_entity_poly.type
_entity_poly.pdbx_seq_one_letter_code
_entity_poly.pdbx_strand_id
1 'polypeptide(L)'
;MKIDESMRLDSQLCFPLYAASRKVVNLYTPHLKPLGITYTQYIMFLVLWEKDGITVGELCKRLMLDTGTVSPMLKNTEKQGLIKRTRSEEDERVVVITLTE
;
A
#
# COMPACT_ATOMS: atom_id res chain seq x y z
N MET A 1 38.15 -5.28 0.58
CA MET A 1 37.12 -6.12 -0.06
C MET A 1 37.06 -5.79 -1.54
N LYS A 2 37.22 -6.81 -2.37
CA LYS A 2 37.09 -6.61 -3.83
C LYS A 2 35.64 -6.68 -4.23
N ILE A 3 35.21 -5.71 -5.02
CA ILE A 3 33.86 -5.69 -5.56
C ILE A 3 33.89 -6.28 -6.96
N ASP A 4 33.16 -7.36 -7.17
CA ASP A 4 32.99 -7.97 -8.48
C ASP A 4 32.04 -7.10 -9.32
N GLU A 5 32.17 -7.17 -10.64
CA GLU A 5 31.25 -6.45 -11.54
C GLU A 5 29.80 -6.82 -11.32
N SER A 6 29.53 -8.09 -10.96
CA SER A 6 28.17 -8.53 -10.65
C SER A 6 27.55 -7.81 -9.44
N MET A 7 28.41 -7.20 -8.59
CA MET A 7 27.97 -6.46 -7.41
C MET A 7 27.75 -4.98 -7.68
N ARG A 8 28.00 -4.52 -8.89
CA ARG A 8 27.78 -3.12 -9.26
C ARG A 8 26.28 -2.83 -9.38
N LEU A 9 25.92 -1.60 -9.11
CA LEU A 9 24.52 -1.17 -9.16
C LEU A 9 23.86 -1.51 -10.51
N ASP A 10 24.57 -1.24 -11.60
CA ASP A 10 24.05 -1.47 -12.96
C ASP A 10 23.86 -2.95 -13.28
N SER A 11 24.51 -3.83 -12.53
CA SER A 11 24.42 -5.28 -12.73
C SER A 11 23.31 -5.92 -11.91
N GLN A 12 22.65 -5.16 -11.03
CA GLN A 12 21.58 -5.69 -10.18
C GLN A 12 20.23 -5.55 -10.87
N LEU A 13 19.44 -6.61 -10.85
CA LEU A 13 18.08 -6.58 -11.39
C LEU A 13 17.17 -5.71 -10.52
N CYS A 14 17.37 -5.74 -9.21
CA CYS A 14 16.49 -5.03 -8.28
C CYS A 14 16.52 -3.51 -8.43
N PHE A 15 17.68 -2.93 -8.75
CA PHE A 15 17.78 -1.49 -8.88
C PHE A 15 17.00 -0.93 -10.07
N PRO A 16 17.13 -1.46 -11.31
CA PRO A 16 16.30 -0.98 -12.41
C PRO A 16 14.81 -1.10 -12.14
N LEU A 17 14.38 -2.17 -11.49
CA LEU A 17 12.98 -2.34 -11.11
C LEU A 17 12.55 -1.29 -10.11
N TYR A 18 13.38 -1.02 -9.11
CA TYR A 18 13.10 0.00 -8.10
C TYR A 18 13.03 1.39 -8.75
N ALA A 19 14.01 1.73 -9.60
CA ALA A 19 14.03 3.02 -10.29
C ALA A 19 12.82 3.20 -11.19
N ALA A 20 12.46 2.17 -11.96
CA ALA A 20 11.29 2.20 -12.81
C ALA A 20 10.00 2.36 -11.99
N SER A 21 9.89 1.64 -10.90
CA SER A 21 8.75 1.73 -9.99
C SER A 21 8.58 3.15 -9.46
N ARG A 22 9.67 3.77 -9.02
CA ARG A 22 9.63 5.15 -8.51
C ARG A 22 9.19 6.14 -9.58
N LYS A 23 9.67 5.98 -10.81
CA LYS A 23 9.26 6.85 -11.91
C LYS A 23 7.77 6.73 -12.19
N VAL A 24 7.25 5.51 -12.20
CA VAL A 24 5.82 5.27 -12.41
C VAL A 24 5.01 5.91 -11.28
N VAL A 25 5.40 5.67 -10.02
CA VAL A 25 4.72 6.25 -8.86
C VAL A 25 4.72 7.77 -8.92
N ASN A 26 5.85 8.37 -9.31
CA ASN A 26 5.97 9.82 -9.40
C ASN A 26 5.05 10.44 -10.46
N LEU A 27 4.63 9.68 -11.46
CA LEU A 27 3.65 10.15 -12.44
C LEU A 27 2.27 10.35 -11.81
N TYR A 28 1.96 9.58 -10.75
CA TYR A 28 0.68 9.71 -10.03
C TYR A 28 0.70 10.83 -9.01
N THR A 29 1.86 11.19 -8.48
CA THR A 29 1.97 12.16 -7.40
C THR A 29 1.24 13.48 -7.66
N PRO A 30 1.38 14.13 -8.84
CA PRO A 30 0.66 15.38 -9.11
C PRO A 30 -0.86 15.26 -9.05
N HIS A 31 -1.37 14.07 -9.31
CA HIS A 31 -2.82 13.81 -9.28
C HIS A 31 -3.31 13.44 -7.88
N LEU A 32 -2.45 12.81 -7.07
CA LEU A 32 -2.83 12.36 -5.74
C LEU A 32 -2.60 13.42 -4.65
N LYS A 33 -1.62 14.28 -4.85
CA LYS A 33 -1.25 15.29 -3.86
C LYS A 33 -2.42 16.23 -3.52
N PRO A 34 -3.20 16.74 -4.49
CA PRO A 34 -4.36 17.56 -4.16
C PRO A 34 -5.42 16.84 -3.33
N LEU A 35 -5.45 15.50 -3.41
CA LEU A 35 -6.39 14.68 -2.64
C LEU A 35 -5.86 14.34 -1.26
N GLY A 36 -4.58 14.65 -0.99
CA GLY A 36 -3.95 14.38 0.30
C GLY A 36 -3.67 12.91 0.54
N ILE A 37 -3.51 12.12 -0.50
CA ILE A 37 -3.23 10.69 -0.39
C ILE A 37 -1.93 10.31 -1.07
N THR A 38 -1.34 9.20 -0.63
CA THR A 38 -0.14 8.62 -1.22
C THR A 38 -0.51 7.59 -2.28
N TYR A 39 0.49 7.17 -3.06
CA TYR A 39 0.27 6.11 -4.05
C TYR A 39 -0.19 4.81 -3.37
N THR A 40 0.40 4.46 -2.23
CA THR A 40 0.02 3.24 -1.50
C THR A 40 -1.44 3.31 -1.05
N GLN A 41 -1.89 4.47 -0.58
CA GLN A 41 -3.30 4.65 -0.25
C GLN A 41 -4.18 4.52 -1.49
N TYR A 42 -3.73 5.06 -2.61
CA TYR A 42 -4.47 4.99 -3.87
C TYR A 42 -4.70 3.53 -4.29
N ILE A 43 -3.66 2.68 -4.27
CA ILE A 43 -3.84 1.27 -4.66
C ILE A 43 -4.72 0.53 -3.66
N MET A 44 -4.69 0.89 -2.38
CA MET A 44 -5.61 0.35 -1.40
C MET A 44 -7.06 0.69 -1.76
N PHE A 45 -7.33 1.93 -2.16
CA PHE A 45 -8.67 2.33 -2.58
C PHE A 45 -9.12 1.56 -3.82
N LEU A 46 -8.20 1.26 -4.75
CA LEU A 46 -8.54 0.46 -5.92
C LEU A 46 -9.03 -0.94 -5.51
N VAL A 47 -8.41 -1.53 -4.50
CA VAL A 47 -8.85 -2.84 -3.98
C VAL A 47 -10.23 -2.72 -3.34
N LEU A 48 -10.45 -1.67 -2.52
CA LEU A 48 -11.72 -1.49 -1.83
C LEU A 48 -12.85 -1.14 -2.78
N TRP A 49 -12.56 -0.45 -3.89
CA TRP A 49 -13.57 -0.15 -4.91
C TRP A 49 -14.01 -1.42 -5.65
N GLU A 50 -13.13 -2.40 -5.80
CA GLU A 50 -13.52 -3.70 -6.37
C GLU A 50 -14.38 -4.49 -5.40
N LYS A 51 -13.99 -4.51 -4.13
CA LYS A 51 -14.71 -5.24 -3.09
C LYS A 51 -14.50 -4.54 -1.76
N ASP A 52 -15.50 -3.84 -1.30
CA ASP A 52 -15.48 -3.18 0.00
C ASP A 52 -15.68 -4.21 1.12
N GLY A 53 -15.31 -3.84 2.34
CA GLY A 53 -15.53 -4.70 3.50
C GLY A 53 -14.61 -5.91 3.55
N ILE A 54 -13.34 -5.74 3.14
CA ILE A 54 -12.35 -6.81 3.21
C ILE A 54 -11.57 -6.74 4.51
N THR A 55 -10.95 -7.86 4.88
CA THR A 55 -10.09 -7.91 6.08
C THR A 55 -8.73 -7.29 5.79
N VAL A 56 -8.03 -6.90 6.87
CA VAL A 56 -6.64 -6.41 6.77
C VAL A 56 -5.75 -7.47 6.11
N GLY A 57 -5.95 -8.75 6.47
CA GLY A 57 -5.18 -9.84 5.87
C GLY A 57 -5.39 -9.96 4.37
N GLU A 58 -6.63 -9.85 3.91
CA GLU A 58 -6.93 -9.88 2.48
C GLU A 58 -6.31 -8.70 1.75
N LEU A 59 -6.36 -7.52 2.37
CA LEU A 59 -5.76 -6.32 1.79
C LEU A 59 -4.25 -6.48 1.64
N CYS A 60 -3.57 -6.95 2.69
CA CYS A 60 -2.12 -7.20 2.64
C CYS A 60 -1.77 -8.17 1.52
N LYS A 61 -2.55 -9.22 1.36
CA LYS A 61 -2.34 -10.22 0.32
C LYS A 61 -2.50 -9.63 -1.08
N ARG A 62 -3.56 -8.82 -1.28
CA ARG A 62 -3.81 -8.18 -2.57
C ARG A 62 -2.73 -7.18 -2.94
N LEU A 63 -2.24 -6.42 -1.96
CA LEU A 63 -1.18 -5.42 -2.18
C LEU A 63 0.22 -6.01 -2.16
N MET A 64 0.36 -7.27 -1.75
CA MET A 64 1.66 -7.94 -1.60
C MET A 64 2.56 -7.19 -0.62
N LEU A 65 1.95 -6.67 0.44
CA LEU A 65 2.64 -5.95 1.51
C LEU A 65 2.39 -6.64 2.84
N ASP A 66 3.29 -6.42 3.79
CA ASP A 66 3.13 -7.00 5.12
C ASP A 66 2.27 -6.11 6.03
N THR A 67 1.81 -6.69 7.14
CA THR A 67 0.97 -5.99 8.11
C THR A 67 1.69 -4.80 8.73
N GLY A 68 3.01 -4.92 8.93
CA GLY A 68 3.81 -3.83 9.49
C GLY A 68 3.84 -2.59 8.62
N THR A 69 3.70 -2.75 7.30
CA THR A 69 3.61 -1.64 6.35
C THR A 69 2.19 -1.12 6.24
N VAL A 70 1.21 -2.02 6.19
CA VAL A 70 -0.19 -1.67 5.94
C VAL A 70 -0.86 -1.04 7.16
N SER A 71 -0.58 -1.52 8.38
CA SER A 71 -1.26 -1.04 9.58
C SER A 71 -1.07 0.46 9.84
N PRO A 72 0.15 1.03 9.77
CA PRO A 72 0.31 2.48 9.95
C PRO A 72 -0.43 3.28 8.87
N MET A 73 -0.42 2.79 7.63
CA MET A 73 -1.15 3.42 6.54
C MET A 73 -2.64 3.46 6.82
N LEU A 74 -3.20 2.36 7.31
CA LEU A 74 -4.61 2.27 7.64
C LEU A 74 -4.98 3.25 8.76
N LYS A 75 -4.13 3.37 9.78
CA LYS A 75 -4.36 4.34 10.86
C LYS A 75 -4.43 5.76 10.32
N ASN A 76 -3.51 6.14 9.46
CA ASN A 76 -3.49 7.47 8.87
C ASN A 76 -4.72 7.71 8.00
N THR A 77 -5.10 6.72 7.20
CA THR A 77 -6.25 6.83 6.30
C THR A 77 -7.55 6.95 7.10
N GLU A 78 -7.64 6.23 8.22
CA GLU A 78 -8.79 6.33 9.11
C GLU A 78 -8.86 7.72 9.77
N LYS A 79 -7.72 8.27 10.19
CA LYS A 79 -7.66 9.63 10.74
C LYS A 79 -8.11 10.67 9.73
N GLN A 80 -7.84 10.44 8.46
CA GLN A 80 -8.31 11.33 7.39
C GLN A 80 -9.81 11.21 7.13
N GLY A 81 -10.46 10.22 7.76
CA GLY A 81 -11.89 10.01 7.61
C GLY A 81 -12.29 9.29 6.34
N LEU A 82 -11.35 8.63 5.66
CA LEU A 82 -11.60 8.00 4.37
C LEU A 82 -11.97 6.53 4.46
N ILE A 83 -11.58 5.87 5.56
CA ILE A 83 -11.95 4.47 5.81
C ILE A 83 -12.38 4.31 7.26
N LYS A 84 -13.02 3.19 7.53
CA LYS A 84 -13.39 2.78 8.87
C LYS A 84 -12.89 1.36 9.10
N ARG A 85 -12.31 1.12 10.27
CA ARG A 85 -11.85 -0.20 10.67
C ARG A 85 -12.76 -0.70 11.79
N THR A 86 -13.30 -1.90 11.61
CA THR A 86 -14.13 -2.54 12.62
C THR A 86 -13.64 -3.96 12.85
N ARG A 87 -13.76 -4.42 14.09
CA ARG A 87 -13.43 -5.82 14.37
C ARG A 87 -14.60 -6.69 13.89
N SER A 88 -14.26 -7.85 13.35
CA SER A 88 -15.26 -8.80 12.88
C SER A 88 -16.08 -9.32 14.07
N GLU A 89 -17.39 -9.41 13.89
CA GLU A 89 -18.27 -9.99 14.90
C GLU A 89 -18.00 -11.48 15.10
N GLU A 90 -17.53 -12.15 14.05
CA GLU A 90 -17.23 -13.59 14.08
C GLU A 90 -15.89 -13.89 14.75
N ASP A 91 -14.91 -12.99 14.63
CA ASP A 91 -13.57 -13.18 15.19
C ASP A 91 -12.95 -11.82 15.51
N GLU A 92 -12.81 -11.52 16.80
CA GLU A 92 -12.25 -10.25 17.28
C GLU A 92 -10.82 -9.99 16.83
N ARG A 93 -10.11 -11.03 16.38
CA ARG A 93 -8.73 -10.88 15.89
C ARG A 93 -8.71 -10.36 14.46
N VAL A 94 -9.85 -10.40 13.79
CA VAL A 94 -9.97 -9.98 12.39
C VAL A 94 -10.53 -8.57 12.31
N VAL A 95 -9.82 -7.69 11.61
CA VAL A 95 -10.24 -6.31 11.39
C VAL A 95 -10.71 -6.17 9.95
N VAL A 96 -11.90 -5.61 9.78
CA VAL A 96 -12.53 -5.38 8.48
C VAL A 96 -12.44 -3.90 8.13
N ILE A 97 -12.13 -3.60 6.89
CA ILE A 97 -11.94 -2.23 6.38
C ILE A 97 -13.10 -1.90 5.44
N THR A 98 -13.74 -0.77 5.68
CA THR A 98 -14.81 -0.26 4.81
C THR A 98 -14.52 1.18 4.42
N LEU A 99 -14.94 1.53 3.20
CA LEU A 99 -14.85 2.90 2.73
C LEU A 99 -15.88 3.76 3.45
N THR A 100 -15.53 5.02 3.70
CA THR A 100 -16.50 6.04 4.12
C THR A 100 -17.08 6.67 2.86
N GLU A 101 -18.11 7.43 3.01
CA GLU A 101 -18.72 8.16 1.90
C GLU A 101 -17.87 9.30 1.36
#